data_d1927eb9a90d10f098e0b8e9892f0020
#
_entry.id   d1927eb9a90d10f098e0b8e9892f0020
#
_cell.length_a   1.000
_cell.length_b   1.000
_cell.length_c   1.000
_cell.angle_alpha   90.00
_cell.angle_beta   90.00
_cell.angle_gamma   90.00
#
_symmetry.space_group_name_H-M   'P 1'
#
loop_
_entity.id
_entity.type
_entity.pdbx_description
1 polymer ?
#
loop_
_entity_poly.entity_id
_entity_poly.type
_entity_poly.pdbx_seq_one_letter_code
_entity_poly.pdbx_strand_id
1 'polypeptide(L)'
;MAELRIGCLVMAAGSGSRFGRNKLEAVIDGKTLLRRALEAVPREEFACVTVVTQYDGAAALAEEFGFAVVRNDCPEDGLSRTVRLGTEAMASCDAIMYQVADQPLLERDTVRREVELFRAHPDRIVGLGHNGVRGNPCIFPRRFFPELMALTGDVGGNVVIRAHPESLLLYETAAAELRDVDTVEALAAIRTEKIM
;
A
#
# COMPACT_ATOMS: atom_id res chain seq x y z
N MET A 1 7.11 -26.75 7.87
CA MET A 1 7.60 -25.68 6.97
C MET A 1 7.74 -24.43 7.82
N ALA A 2 8.81 -23.64 7.63
CA ALA A 2 8.91 -22.35 8.33
C ALA A 2 7.75 -21.45 7.89
N GLU A 3 7.19 -20.68 8.81
CA GLU A 3 6.13 -19.72 8.51
C GLU A 3 6.67 -18.61 7.61
N LEU A 4 5.93 -18.26 6.53
CA LEU A 4 6.30 -17.20 5.61
C LEU A 4 6.31 -15.84 6.33
N ARG A 5 7.43 -15.14 6.27
CA ARG A 5 7.60 -13.80 6.82
C ARG A 5 7.16 -12.76 5.79
N ILE A 6 5.94 -12.29 5.92
CA ILE A 6 5.38 -11.26 5.04
C ILE A 6 5.55 -9.91 5.73
N GLY A 7 6.16 -8.93 5.05
CA GLY A 7 6.18 -7.52 5.47
C GLY A 7 5.00 -6.75 4.87
N CYS A 8 4.65 -5.62 5.48
CA CYS A 8 3.71 -4.66 4.90
C CYS A 8 4.37 -3.29 4.80
N LEU A 9 4.47 -2.76 3.59
CA LEU A 9 4.89 -1.39 3.31
C LEU A 9 3.66 -0.52 3.10
N VAL A 10 3.46 0.49 3.95
CA VAL A 10 2.49 1.56 3.71
C VAL A 10 3.21 2.75 3.07
N MET A 11 2.86 3.05 1.83
CA MET A 11 3.47 4.11 1.02
C MET A 11 2.75 5.44 1.28
N ALA A 12 3.36 6.30 2.09
CA ALA A 12 2.78 7.55 2.60
C ALA A 12 3.67 8.78 2.32
N ALA A 13 4.50 8.74 1.25
CA ALA A 13 5.44 9.80 0.90
C ALA A 13 5.05 10.63 -0.35
N GLY A 14 3.85 10.41 -0.92
CA GLY A 14 3.38 11.15 -2.09
C GLY A 14 3.20 12.65 -1.80
N SER A 15 3.59 13.52 -2.74
CA SER A 15 3.56 14.98 -2.58
C SER A 15 2.14 15.59 -2.54
N GLY A 16 1.12 14.85 -2.98
CA GLY A 16 -0.26 15.37 -3.04
C GLY A 16 -0.43 16.61 -3.91
N SER A 17 0.39 16.79 -4.95
CA SER A 17 0.46 18.00 -5.77
C SER A 17 -0.89 18.45 -6.35
N ARG A 18 -1.74 17.50 -6.74
CA ARG A 18 -3.11 17.77 -7.25
C ARG A 18 -4.09 18.17 -6.14
N PHE A 19 -3.79 17.84 -4.90
CA PHE A 19 -4.62 18.15 -3.74
C PHE A 19 -4.28 19.53 -3.12
N GLY A 20 -3.15 20.14 -3.54
CA GLY A 20 -2.67 21.44 -3.06
C GLY A 20 -2.11 21.43 -1.62
N ARG A 21 -2.14 20.28 -0.95
CA ARG A 21 -1.61 20.04 0.41
C ARG A 21 -1.38 18.54 0.61
N ASN A 22 -0.87 18.14 1.77
CA ASN A 22 -0.77 16.73 2.14
C ASN A 22 -2.17 16.08 2.17
N LYS A 23 -2.51 15.30 1.12
CA LYS A 23 -3.83 14.66 0.99
C LYS A 23 -4.12 13.64 2.12
N LEU A 24 -3.07 13.08 2.72
CA LEU A 24 -3.20 12.06 3.77
C LEU A 24 -3.79 12.61 5.08
N GLU A 25 -3.77 13.96 5.25
CA GLU A 25 -4.43 14.65 6.37
C GLU A 25 -5.92 14.94 6.13
N ALA A 26 -6.42 14.69 4.91
CA ALA A 26 -7.84 14.88 4.63
C ALA A 26 -8.69 13.90 5.46
N VAL A 27 -9.82 14.40 5.97
CA VAL A 27 -10.66 13.69 6.94
C VAL A 27 -11.93 13.15 6.29
N ILE A 28 -12.25 11.88 6.54
CA ILE A 28 -13.54 11.23 6.24
C ILE A 28 -14.07 10.64 7.54
N ASP A 29 -15.28 11.03 7.95
CA ASP A 29 -15.94 10.55 9.20
C ASP A 29 -15.02 10.63 10.43
N GLY A 30 -14.38 11.77 10.62
CA GLY A 30 -13.53 12.03 11.79
C GLY A 30 -12.14 11.38 11.76
N LYS A 31 -11.77 10.64 10.69
CA LYS A 31 -10.46 9.99 10.55
C LYS A 31 -9.74 10.49 9.31
N THR A 32 -8.43 10.71 9.42
CA THR A 32 -7.59 11.06 8.26
C THR A 32 -7.47 9.87 7.29
N LEU A 33 -7.15 10.14 6.01
CA LEU A 33 -6.91 9.09 5.02
C LEU A 33 -5.81 8.13 5.51
N LEU A 34 -4.71 8.68 6.04
CA LEU A 34 -3.63 7.86 6.58
C LEU A 34 -4.11 6.97 7.73
N ARG A 35 -4.87 7.52 8.71
CA ARG A 35 -5.38 6.71 9.83
C ARG A 35 -6.22 5.53 9.32
N ARG A 36 -7.08 5.76 8.32
CA ARG A 36 -7.87 4.69 7.71
C ARG A 36 -7.00 3.63 7.05
N ALA A 37 -5.97 4.05 6.29
CA ALA A 37 -5.03 3.12 5.67
C ALA A 37 -4.27 2.28 6.70
N LEU A 38 -3.85 2.87 7.84
CA LEU A 38 -3.17 2.14 8.91
C LEU A 38 -4.12 1.19 9.65
N GLU A 39 -5.38 1.58 9.88
CA GLU A 39 -6.41 0.72 10.49
C GLU A 39 -6.78 -0.49 9.60
N ALA A 40 -6.65 -0.36 8.28
CA ALA A 40 -6.87 -1.45 7.33
C ALA A 40 -5.77 -2.52 7.37
N VAL A 41 -4.60 -2.25 7.98
CA VAL A 41 -3.51 -3.23 8.12
C VAL A 41 -3.83 -4.24 9.24
N PRO A 42 -4.04 -5.53 8.95
CA PRO A 42 -4.11 -6.59 9.96
C PRO A 42 -2.70 -6.91 10.48
N ARG A 43 -2.25 -6.14 11.49
CA ARG A 43 -0.87 -6.19 12.02
C ARG A 43 -0.41 -7.62 12.36
N GLU A 44 -1.32 -8.45 12.84
CA GLU A 44 -1.10 -9.84 13.24
C GLU A 44 -0.71 -10.75 12.06
N GLU A 45 -1.03 -10.37 10.83
CA GLU A 45 -0.71 -11.15 9.62
C GLU A 45 0.72 -10.87 9.10
N PHE A 46 1.39 -9.84 9.63
CA PHE A 46 2.68 -9.38 9.12
C PHE A 46 3.81 -9.56 10.14
N ALA A 47 4.97 -10.03 9.67
CA ALA A 47 6.20 -10.11 10.47
C ALA A 47 6.67 -8.70 10.89
N CYS A 48 6.50 -7.70 10.02
CA CYS A 48 6.77 -6.30 10.29
C CYS A 48 5.87 -5.41 9.41
N VAL A 49 5.59 -4.19 9.91
CA VAL A 49 4.90 -3.14 9.14
C VAL A 49 5.81 -1.91 9.14
N THR A 50 6.05 -1.35 7.96
CA THR A 50 6.89 -0.16 7.76
C THR A 50 6.10 0.89 7.00
N VAL A 51 6.11 2.11 7.50
CA VAL A 51 5.54 3.28 6.82
C VAL A 51 6.67 4.10 6.24
N VAL A 52 6.68 4.33 4.92
CA VAL A 52 7.62 5.24 4.28
C VAL A 52 6.93 6.57 4.06
N THR A 53 7.46 7.63 4.66
CA THR A 53 6.86 8.96 4.61
C THR A 53 7.91 10.09 4.61
N GLN A 54 7.55 11.26 4.10
CA GLN A 54 8.29 12.50 4.23
C GLN A 54 7.71 13.43 5.33
N TYR A 55 6.52 13.11 5.87
CA TYR A 55 5.76 13.98 6.75
C TYR A 55 5.90 13.57 8.22
N ASP A 56 6.20 14.54 9.11
CA ASP A 56 6.33 14.28 10.56
C ASP A 56 5.03 13.79 11.19
N GLY A 57 3.89 14.38 10.82
CA GLY A 57 2.60 13.94 11.32
C GLY A 57 2.24 12.50 10.91
N ALA A 58 2.66 12.08 9.71
CA ALA A 58 2.47 10.70 9.27
C ALA A 58 3.39 9.73 10.02
N ALA A 59 4.63 10.15 10.30
CA ALA A 59 5.57 9.36 11.10
C ALA A 59 5.05 9.16 12.53
N ALA A 60 4.63 10.24 13.20
CA ALA A 60 4.07 10.18 14.55
C ALA A 60 2.84 9.27 14.62
N LEU A 61 1.93 9.37 13.62
CA LEU A 61 0.77 8.51 13.58
C LEU A 61 1.14 7.03 13.37
N ALA A 62 2.13 6.72 12.52
CA ALA A 62 2.61 5.35 12.33
C ALA A 62 3.19 4.75 13.62
N GLU A 63 3.94 5.55 14.38
CA GLU A 63 4.48 5.16 15.69
C GLU A 63 3.38 4.88 16.71
N GLU A 64 2.25 5.64 16.72
CA GLU A 64 1.08 5.33 17.57
C GLU A 64 0.52 3.92 17.29
N PHE A 65 0.60 3.45 16.03
CA PHE A 65 0.21 2.09 15.63
C PHE A 65 1.28 1.03 15.95
N GLY A 66 2.44 1.42 16.46
CA GLY A 66 3.59 0.54 16.68
C GLY A 66 4.26 0.08 15.37
N PHE A 67 4.13 0.84 14.29
CA PHE A 67 4.74 0.56 13.00
C PHE A 67 6.11 1.23 12.89
N ALA A 68 7.04 0.58 12.19
CA ALA A 68 8.33 1.18 11.89
C ALA A 68 8.18 2.32 10.87
N VAL A 69 9.05 3.32 10.97
CA VAL A 69 9.06 4.46 10.06
C VAL A 69 10.39 4.55 9.33
N VAL A 70 10.31 4.75 8.02
CA VAL A 70 11.46 5.11 7.17
C VAL A 70 11.19 6.46 6.54
N ARG A 71 12.14 7.38 6.68
CA ARG A 71 12.02 8.73 6.11
C ARG A 71 12.40 8.73 4.64
N ASN A 72 11.54 9.30 3.80
CA ASN A 72 11.85 9.62 2.43
C ASN A 72 12.26 11.09 2.36
N ASP A 73 13.55 11.35 2.30
CA ASP A 73 14.18 12.67 2.28
C ASP A 73 14.28 13.31 0.88
N CYS A 74 14.01 12.53 -0.17
CA CYS A 74 14.01 12.97 -1.58
C CYS A 74 12.73 12.47 -2.28
N PRO A 75 11.53 12.94 -1.90
CA PRO A 75 10.26 12.48 -2.48
C PRO A 75 10.11 12.85 -3.97
N GLU A 76 10.87 13.82 -4.46
CA GLU A 76 10.97 14.21 -5.87
C GLU A 76 11.55 13.12 -6.78
N ASP A 77 12.28 12.15 -6.23
CA ASP A 77 12.74 10.95 -6.96
C ASP A 77 11.57 10.02 -7.38
N GLY A 78 10.34 10.38 -6.98
CA GLY A 78 9.12 9.68 -7.36
C GLY A 78 8.79 8.44 -6.52
N LEU A 79 7.75 7.73 -6.93
CA LEU A 79 7.21 6.58 -6.19
C LEU A 79 8.25 5.45 -6.03
N SER A 80 9.14 5.26 -7.01
CA SER A 80 10.18 4.23 -6.98
C SER A 80 11.10 4.34 -5.76
N ARG A 81 11.39 5.56 -5.27
CA ARG A 81 12.19 5.75 -4.07
C ARG A 81 11.48 5.20 -2.82
N THR A 82 10.18 5.48 -2.69
CA THR A 82 9.36 4.91 -1.59
C THR A 82 9.37 3.39 -1.62
N VAL A 83 9.21 2.80 -2.82
CA VAL A 83 9.27 1.35 -3.03
C VAL A 83 10.64 0.79 -2.61
N ARG A 84 11.75 1.40 -3.08
CA ARG A 84 13.12 0.95 -2.74
C ARG A 84 13.38 1.02 -1.23
N LEU A 85 13.09 2.16 -0.59
CA LEU A 85 13.30 2.35 0.85
C LEU A 85 12.56 1.30 1.69
N GLY A 86 11.29 1.03 1.34
CA GLY A 86 10.49 0.02 2.03
C GLY A 86 10.98 -1.40 1.75
N THR A 87 11.37 -1.72 0.52
CA THR A 87 11.92 -3.03 0.15
C THR A 87 13.23 -3.31 0.88
N GLU A 88 14.13 -2.32 0.94
CA GLU A 88 15.41 -2.42 1.66
C GLU A 88 15.19 -2.64 3.15
N ALA A 89 14.31 -1.88 3.79
CA ALA A 89 13.99 -2.01 5.22
C ALA A 89 13.43 -3.39 5.58
N MET A 90 12.80 -4.08 4.63
CA MET A 90 12.17 -5.38 4.82
C MET A 90 12.83 -6.50 3.99
N ALA A 91 14.10 -6.34 3.61
CA ALA A 91 14.84 -7.30 2.78
C ALA A 91 14.92 -8.73 3.38
N SER A 92 14.75 -8.86 4.70
CA SER A 92 14.70 -10.17 5.38
C SER A 92 13.35 -10.90 5.26
N CYS A 93 12.28 -10.23 4.77
CA CYS A 93 10.98 -10.86 4.55
C CYS A 93 10.99 -11.75 3.31
N ASP A 94 10.09 -12.76 3.28
CA ASP A 94 9.92 -13.66 2.12
C ASP A 94 9.03 -13.03 1.06
N ALA A 95 8.20 -12.07 1.48
CA ALA A 95 7.35 -11.25 0.62
C ALA A 95 7.06 -9.90 1.28
N ILE A 96 6.64 -8.91 0.48
CA ILE A 96 6.18 -7.62 0.97
C ILE A 96 4.88 -7.26 0.26
N MET A 97 3.87 -6.87 1.06
CA MET A 97 2.67 -6.17 0.59
C MET A 97 2.99 -4.69 0.42
N TYR A 98 2.63 -4.12 -0.72
CA TYR A 98 2.77 -2.69 -1.02
C TYR A 98 1.38 -2.06 -1.02
N GLN A 99 1.06 -1.36 0.07
CA GLN A 99 -0.21 -0.68 0.29
C GLN A 99 -0.06 0.82 0.10
N VAL A 100 -0.95 1.43 -0.67
CA VAL A 100 -1.06 2.89 -0.79
C VAL A 100 -1.85 3.47 0.40
N ALA A 101 -1.57 4.72 0.76
CA ALA A 101 -2.20 5.36 1.92
C ALA A 101 -3.44 6.20 1.58
N ASP A 102 -3.90 6.18 0.32
CA ASP A 102 -4.97 7.02 -0.22
C ASP A 102 -6.23 6.25 -0.66
N GLN A 103 -6.35 4.97 -0.25
CA GLN A 103 -7.54 4.13 -0.42
C GLN A 103 -8.31 4.03 0.91
N PRO A 104 -9.16 5.00 1.24
CA PRO A 104 -9.78 5.09 2.57
C PRO A 104 -10.90 4.10 2.83
N LEU A 105 -11.34 3.38 1.81
CA LEU A 105 -12.42 2.40 1.90
C LEU A 105 -11.91 0.95 1.89
N LEU A 106 -10.59 0.75 1.81
CA LEU A 106 -9.98 -0.57 1.92
C LEU A 106 -10.30 -1.18 3.30
N GLU A 107 -10.82 -2.40 3.29
CA GLU A 107 -11.23 -3.10 4.50
C GLU A 107 -10.12 -4.03 5.02
N ARG A 108 -9.99 -4.10 6.35
CA ARG A 108 -9.01 -4.94 7.02
C ARG A 108 -9.20 -6.43 6.69
N ASP A 109 -10.45 -6.89 6.56
CA ASP A 109 -10.73 -8.27 6.21
C ASP A 109 -10.33 -8.61 4.77
N THR A 110 -10.50 -7.68 3.85
CA THR A 110 -10.03 -7.82 2.46
C THR A 110 -8.52 -7.98 2.41
N VAL A 111 -7.76 -7.17 3.17
CA VAL A 111 -6.31 -7.31 3.28
C VAL A 111 -5.91 -8.67 3.87
N ARG A 112 -6.62 -9.15 4.90
CA ARG A 112 -6.38 -10.49 5.47
C ARG A 112 -6.59 -11.59 4.43
N ARG A 113 -7.65 -11.52 3.65
CA ARG A 113 -7.93 -12.49 2.60
C ARG A 113 -6.91 -12.47 1.46
N GLU A 114 -6.40 -11.30 1.11
CA GLU A 114 -5.29 -11.19 0.16
C GLU A 114 -4.03 -11.91 0.68
N VAL A 115 -3.70 -11.73 1.96
CA VAL A 115 -2.58 -12.45 2.60
C VAL A 115 -2.82 -13.97 2.63
N GLU A 116 -4.05 -14.42 2.93
CA GLU A 116 -4.42 -15.84 2.88
C GLU A 116 -4.22 -16.42 1.47
N LEU A 117 -4.66 -15.70 0.43
CA LEU A 117 -4.46 -16.10 -0.96
C LEU A 117 -2.96 -16.18 -1.31
N PHE A 118 -2.16 -15.20 -0.86
CA PHE A 118 -0.72 -15.23 -1.05
C PHE A 118 -0.07 -16.43 -0.36
N ARG A 119 -0.45 -16.75 0.87
CA ARG A 119 0.07 -17.95 1.57
C ARG A 119 -0.23 -19.26 0.84
N ALA A 120 -1.34 -19.32 0.12
CA ALA A 120 -1.68 -20.47 -0.72
C ALA A 120 -0.86 -20.49 -2.04
N HIS A 121 -0.36 -19.35 -2.49
CA HIS A 121 0.37 -19.18 -3.75
C HIS A 121 1.62 -18.31 -3.58
N PRO A 122 2.61 -18.72 -2.75
CA PRO A 122 3.71 -17.84 -2.30
C PRO A 122 4.75 -17.50 -3.37
N ASP A 123 4.65 -18.13 -4.53
CA ASP A 123 5.46 -17.87 -5.73
C ASP A 123 4.79 -16.87 -6.69
N ARG A 124 3.55 -16.45 -6.41
CA ARG A 124 2.79 -15.53 -7.27
C ARG A 124 2.81 -14.11 -6.73
N ILE A 125 2.66 -13.12 -7.61
CA ILE A 125 2.27 -11.78 -7.21
C ILE A 125 0.76 -11.84 -6.95
N VAL A 126 0.33 -11.46 -5.77
CA VAL A 126 -1.11 -11.36 -5.45
C VAL A 126 -1.48 -9.88 -5.34
N GLY A 127 -2.59 -9.50 -5.94
CA GLY A 127 -3.10 -8.14 -5.86
C GLY A 127 -4.62 -8.13 -5.72
N LEU A 128 -5.17 -7.05 -5.23
CA LEU A 128 -6.61 -6.83 -5.27
C LEU A 128 -7.07 -6.48 -6.68
N GLY A 129 -8.30 -6.86 -7.01
CA GLY A 129 -8.89 -6.52 -8.30
C GLY A 129 -10.40 -6.40 -8.23
N HIS A 130 -10.99 -5.81 -9.27
CA HIS A 130 -12.42 -5.77 -9.50
C HIS A 130 -12.72 -5.97 -10.98
N ASN A 131 -13.52 -7.00 -11.30
CA ASN A 131 -13.84 -7.38 -12.68
C ASN A 131 -12.57 -7.56 -13.56
N GLY A 132 -11.53 -8.18 -13.00
CA GLY A 132 -10.26 -8.41 -13.69
C GLY A 132 -9.37 -7.18 -13.83
N VAL A 133 -9.79 -6.02 -13.33
CA VAL A 133 -8.96 -4.80 -13.29
C VAL A 133 -8.23 -4.73 -11.96
N ARG A 134 -6.89 -4.74 -12.03
CA ARG A 134 -6.03 -4.72 -10.84
C ARG A 134 -6.04 -3.37 -10.13
N GLY A 135 -6.09 -3.41 -8.79
CA GLY A 135 -5.87 -2.29 -7.87
C GLY A 135 -4.68 -2.53 -6.92
N ASN A 136 -4.68 -1.84 -5.82
CA ASN A 136 -3.77 -2.00 -4.69
C ASN A 136 -4.58 -2.46 -3.45
N PRO A 137 -3.89 -3.05 -2.44
CA PRO A 137 -2.48 -3.40 -2.39
C PRO A 137 -2.07 -4.57 -3.31
N CYS A 138 -0.74 -4.83 -3.37
CA CYS A 138 -0.19 -6.01 -4.04
C CYS A 138 0.93 -6.62 -3.20
N ILE A 139 0.99 -7.94 -3.12
CA ILE A 139 2.04 -8.69 -2.42
C ILE A 139 3.03 -9.24 -3.46
N PHE A 140 4.30 -8.91 -3.29
CA PHE A 140 5.38 -9.42 -4.15
C PHE A 140 6.26 -10.39 -3.36
N PRO A 141 6.48 -11.63 -3.86
CA PRO A 141 7.48 -12.53 -3.30
C PRO A 141 8.89 -11.98 -3.50
N ARG A 142 9.83 -12.38 -2.63
CA ARG A 142 11.24 -11.93 -2.58
C ARG A 142 11.94 -11.98 -3.93
N ARG A 143 11.61 -12.94 -4.80
CA ARG A 143 12.23 -13.06 -6.12
C ARG A 143 12.10 -11.81 -7.00
N PHE A 144 11.08 -10.95 -6.73
CA PHE A 144 10.87 -9.69 -7.44
C PHE A 144 11.53 -8.47 -6.76
N PHE A 145 12.12 -8.63 -5.58
CA PHE A 145 12.79 -7.50 -4.91
C PHE A 145 13.90 -6.87 -5.75
N PRO A 146 14.75 -7.62 -6.47
CA PRO A 146 15.76 -7.01 -7.35
C PRO A 146 15.15 -6.08 -8.41
N GLU A 147 14.02 -6.44 -9.01
CA GLU A 147 13.34 -5.61 -10.00
C GLU A 147 12.69 -4.38 -9.37
N LEU A 148 12.05 -4.55 -8.19
CA LEU A 148 11.49 -3.43 -7.42
C LEU A 148 12.57 -2.45 -6.96
N MET A 149 13.75 -2.94 -6.59
CA MET A 149 14.93 -2.14 -6.22
C MET A 149 15.57 -1.43 -7.43
N ALA A 150 15.37 -1.91 -8.65
CA ALA A 150 15.86 -1.30 -9.87
C ALA A 150 14.94 -0.19 -10.43
N LEU A 151 13.75 0.00 -9.87
CA LEU A 151 12.80 1.03 -10.32
C LEU A 151 13.38 2.45 -10.14
N THR A 152 13.08 3.34 -11.08
CA THR A 152 13.48 4.75 -11.07
C THR A 152 12.34 5.67 -11.48
N GLY A 153 12.30 6.89 -10.96
CA GLY A 153 11.28 7.89 -11.29
C GLY A 153 9.91 7.60 -10.68
N ASP A 154 8.86 8.16 -11.25
CA ASP A 154 7.50 8.09 -10.70
C ASP A 154 6.76 6.81 -11.14
N VAL A 155 7.36 5.66 -10.85
CA VAL A 155 6.80 4.32 -11.15
C VAL A 155 6.84 3.43 -9.91
N GLY A 156 5.87 2.53 -9.79
CA GLY A 156 5.77 1.53 -8.73
C GLY A 156 5.81 0.10 -9.26
N GLY A 157 5.40 -0.86 -8.44
CA GLY A 157 5.38 -2.29 -8.75
C GLY A 157 4.60 -2.69 -10.01
N ASN A 158 3.76 -1.79 -10.54
CA ASN A 158 3.03 -2.02 -11.79
C ASN A 158 3.94 -2.35 -12.98
N VAL A 159 5.16 -1.80 -13.02
CA VAL A 159 6.14 -2.11 -14.08
C VAL A 159 6.55 -3.59 -14.01
N VAL A 160 6.82 -4.08 -12.79
CA VAL A 160 7.17 -5.49 -12.56
C VAL A 160 6.00 -6.41 -12.92
N ILE A 161 4.76 -6.06 -12.52
CA ILE A 161 3.57 -6.85 -12.85
C ILE A 161 3.38 -6.95 -14.36
N ARG A 162 3.57 -5.86 -15.10
CA ARG A 162 3.46 -5.85 -16.57
C ARG A 162 4.53 -6.70 -17.26
N ALA A 163 5.71 -6.81 -16.66
CA ALA A 163 6.78 -7.67 -17.18
C ALA A 163 6.51 -9.17 -16.91
N HIS A 164 5.69 -9.49 -15.90
CA HIS A 164 5.38 -10.86 -15.45
C HIS A 164 3.87 -11.11 -15.31
N PRO A 165 3.05 -10.89 -16.36
CA PRO A 165 1.60 -10.99 -16.27
C PRO A 165 1.13 -12.40 -15.86
N GLU A 166 1.88 -13.43 -16.24
CA GLU A 166 1.64 -14.83 -15.86
C GLU A 166 1.80 -15.08 -14.37
N SER A 167 2.55 -14.23 -13.66
CA SER A 167 2.79 -14.36 -12.23
C SER A 167 1.69 -13.71 -11.38
N LEU A 168 0.79 -12.91 -11.98
CA LEU A 168 -0.26 -12.21 -11.26
C LEU A 168 -1.44 -13.12 -10.95
N LEU A 169 -1.93 -13.03 -9.70
CA LEU A 169 -3.17 -13.60 -9.24
C LEU A 169 -3.99 -12.48 -8.56
N LEU A 170 -5.27 -12.36 -8.88
CA LEU A 170 -6.15 -11.35 -8.29
C LEU A 170 -7.08 -11.96 -7.25
N TYR A 171 -7.20 -11.26 -6.12
CA TYR A 171 -8.31 -11.42 -5.18
C TYR A 171 -9.38 -10.40 -5.54
N GLU A 172 -10.56 -10.86 -5.96
CA GLU A 172 -11.66 -9.98 -6.34
C GLU A 172 -12.31 -9.35 -5.11
N THR A 173 -12.45 -8.02 -5.13
CA THR A 173 -13.08 -7.24 -4.06
C THR A 173 -14.05 -6.19 -4.63
N ALA A 174 -14.70 -5.43 -3.75
CA ALA A 174 -15.60 -4.36 -4.16
C ALA A 174 -14.84 -3.20 -4.83
N ALA A 175 -15.39 -2.65 -5.92
CA ALA A 175 -14.78 -1.50 -6.60
C ALA A 175 -14.51 -0.30 -5.68
N ALA A 176 -15.36 -0.12 -4.66
CA ALA A 176 -15.22 0.97 -3.70
C ALA A 176 -13.91 0.90 -2.91
N GLU A 177 -13.46 -0.32 -2.55
CA GLU A 177 -12.21 -0.51 -1.78
C GLU A 177 -10.95 -0.11 -2.56
N LEU A 178 -11.02 -0.17 -3.89
CA LEU A 178 -9.90 0.14 -4.79
C LEU A 178 -9.84 1.61 -5.21
N ARG A 179 -10.74 2.46 -4.69
CA ARG A 179 -10.80 3.87 -5.07
C ARG A 179 -9.75 4.70 -4.36
N ASP A 180 -8.88 5.34 -5.15
CA ASP A 180 -7.90 6.32 -4.67
C ASP A 180 -8.57 7.70 -4.45
N VAL A 181 -8.09 8.45 -3.47
CA VAL A 181 -8.44 9.85 -3.26
C VAL A 181 -7.30 10.73 -3.79
N ASP A 182 -7.39 11.13 -5.05
CA ASP A 182 -6.39 11.97 -5.70
C ASP A 182 -6.80 13.45 -5.77
N THR A 183 -8.10 13.75 -5.64
CA THR A 183 -8.64 15.10 -5.75
C THR A 183 -9.64 15.41 -4.64
N VAL A 184 -9.91 16.69 -4.45
CA VAL A 184 -10.94 17.16 -3.48
C VAL A 184 -12.33 16.67 -3.87
N GLU A 185 -12.61 16.57 -5.18
CA GLU A 185 -13.87 16.07 -5.72
C GLU A 185 -14.05 14.58 -5.42
N ALA A 186 -12.99 13.76 -5.57
CA ALA A 186 -13.00 12.34 -5.21
C ALA A 186 -13.29 12.15 -3.71
N LEU A 187 -12.68 13.00 -2.86
CA LEU A 187 -12.95 13.01 -1.42
C LEU A 187 -14.42 13.33 -1.11
N ALA A 188 -14.99 14.36 -1.79
CA ALA A 188 -16.38 14.77 -1.60
C ALA A 188 -17.36 13.66 -2.02
N ALA A 189 -17.08 12.97 -3.13
CA ALA A 189 -17.91 11.86 -3.62
C ALA A 189 -18.00 10.72 -2.58
N ILE A 190 -16.87 10.31 -1.98
CA ILE A 190 -16.85 9.26 -0.95
C ILE A 190 -17.68 9.68 0.28
N ARG A 191 -17.61 10.95 0.69
CA ARG A 191 -18.41 11.45 1.82
C ARG A 191 -19.91 11.39 1.57
N THR A 192 -20.33 11.66 0.33
CA THR A 192 -21.77 11.69 -0.04
C THR A 192 -22.35 10.29 -0.12
N GLU A 193 -21.63 9.32 -0.66
CA GLU A 193 -22.10 7.93 -0.80
C GLU A 193 -22.38 7.24 0.53
N LYS A 194 -21.71 7.64 1.62
CA LYS A 194 -21.92 7.08 2.95
C LYS A 194 -23.10 7.65 3.72
N ILE A 195 -23.71 8.73 3.22
CA ILE A 195 -24.85 9.41 3.87
C ILE A 195 -26.18 8.88 3.32
N MET A 196 -26.19 8.18 2.19
CA MET A 196 -27.36 7.52 1.60
C MET A 196 -27.44 6.05 2.02
#